data_33da385689feb4a6ca7ccfecc9b3c5df
#
_entry.id   33da385689feb4a6ca7ccfecc9b3c5df
#
_cell.length_a   1.000
_cell.length_b   1.000
_cell.length_c   1.000
_cell.angle_alpha   90.00
_cell.angle_beta   90.00
_cell.angle_gamma   90.00
#
_symmetry.space_group_name_H-M   'P 1'
#
loop_
_entity.id
_entity.type
_entity.pdbx_description
1 polymer ?
#
loop_
_entity_poly.entity_id
_entity_poly.type
_entity_poly.pdbx_seq_one_letter_code
_entity_poly.pdbx_strand_id
1 'polypeptide(L)'
;SKSVEKNIISGFTSAGSDLSCKDVYLKVNDEKISRSTFSYGETFIICFDDVKGFTSENGYVFPGMGIVITDRAEDTLMMAEDLYNRYTDGMNFSPLQLTANLTVTDPIRSKGEYTLTINIWDKKGNGTFISKFDFKVIENEKIEPQIKNVSYNEIYLFSQGNNKVITDNIVHFEDNIYIIVEGLKGFKAENGVVFPGMELKGTDSSDDIILDYDDLFADYSETGIAESDFSSRVSAHFKLTGTAFNNPLNCELKIWDKKSNASLTVTTEMILK
;
A
#
# COMPACT_ATOMS: atom_id res chain seq x y z
N SER A 1 -8.29 -1.75 36.76
CA SER A 1 -9.61 -2.17 36.26
C SER A 1 -9.48 -2.60 34.79
N LYS A 2 -9.92 -3.83 34.47
CA LYS A 2 -9.94 -4.30 33.08
C LYS A 2 -11.25 -3.91 32.42
N SER A 3 -11.21 -3.20 31.32
CA SER A 3 -12.37 -2.92 30.47
C SER A 3 -12.16 -3.55 29.10
N VAL A 4 -13.18 -4.17 28.54
CA VAL A 4 -13.18 -4.64 27.14
C VAL A 4 -14.30 -3.90 26.43
N GLU A 5 -13.96 -3.16 25.39
CA GLU A 5 -14.93 -2.45 24.57
C GLU A 5 -14.82 -2.92 23.13
N LYS A 6 -15.96 -3.23 22.51
CA LYS A 6 -16.05 -3.48 21.06
C LYS A 6 -16.74 -2.29 20.42
N ASN A 7 -15.99 -1.50 19.66
CA ASN A 7 -16.58 -0.43 18.88
C ASN A 7 -17.08 -0.99 17.54
N ILE A 8 -18.40 -1.20 17.45
CA ILE A 8 -19.05 -1.79 16.27
C ILE A 8 -18.95 -0.86 15.05
N ILE A 9 -18.86 0.45 15.26
CA ILE A 9 -18.84 1.45 14.18
C ILE A 9 -17.45 1.53 13.54
N SER A 10 -16.38 1.48 14.36
CA SER A 10 -14.99 1.57 13.87
C SER A 10 -14.35 0.22 13.55
N GLY A 11 -15.00 -0.90 13.91
CA GLY A 11 -14.48 -2.25 13.69
C GLY A 11 -13.36 -2.67 14.67
N PHE A 12 -12.98 -1.79 15.62
CA PHE A 12 -11.97 -2.10 16.62
C PHE A 12 -12.52 -2.91 17.79
N THR A 13 -11.72 -3.86 18.26
CA THR A 13 -11.90 -4.52 19.56
C THR A 13 -10.77 -4.08 20.48
N SER A 14 -11.11 -3.44 21.59
CA SER A 14 -10.12 -2.84 22.48
C SER A 14 -10.28 -3.32 23.91
N ALA A 15 -9.18 -3.44 24.64
CA ALA A 15 -9.13 -3.80 26.05
C ALA A 15 -8.05 -2.98 26.76
N GLY A 16 -8.42 -2.36 27.88
CA GLY A 16 -7.51 -1.58 28.71
C GLY A 16 -7.30 -2.20 30.10
N SER A 17 -6.09 -2.05 30.63
CA SER A 17 -5.75 -2.27 32.04
C SER A 17 -5.06 -1.02 32.53
N ASP A 18 -5.76 -0.26 33.38
CA ASP A 18 -5.36 1.05 33.91
C ASP A 18 -5.22 2.18 32.87
N LEU A 19 -5.04 1.88 31.58
CA LEU A 19 -5.25 2.84 30.48
C LEU A 19 -6.66 2.70 29.91
N SER A 20 -7.20 3.81 29.43
CA SER A 20 -8.48 3.89 28.72
C SER A 20 -8.36 4.86 27.54
N CYS A 21 -9.21 4.67 26.54
CA CYS A 21 -9.29 5.53 25.36
C CYS A 21 -10.77 5.84 25.10
N LYS A 22 -11.08 7.09 24.80
CA LYS A 22 -12.47 7.51 24.55
C LYS A 22 -13.00 7.00 23.22
N ASP A 23 -12.18 7.03 22.17
CA ASP A 23 -12.54 6.55 20.83
C ASP A 23 -11.30 6.05 20.10
N VAL A 24 -11.48 4.97 19.31
CA VAL A 24 -10.46 4.43 18.40
C VAL A 24 -11.07 4.38 17.01
N TYR A 25 -10.43 5.05 16.05
CA TYR A 25 -10.95 5.14 14.69
C TYR A 25 -9.86 5.31 13.65
N LEU A 26 -10.24 5.21 12.39
CA LEU A 26 -9.36 5.40 11.24
C LEU A 26 -9.62 6.72 10.53
N LYS A 27 -8.55 7.29 9.97
CA LYS A 27 -8.60 8.40 9.01
C LYS A 27 -7.87 8.04 7.72
N VAL A 28 -8.42 8.53 6.60
CA VAL A 28 -7.76 8.59 5.29
C VAL A 28 -7.95 10.00 4.77
N ASN A 29 -6.87 10.66 4.34
CA ASN A 29 -6.90 12.05 3.88
C ASN A 29 -7.62 13.00 4.88
N ASP A 30 -7.32 12.87 6.18
CA ASP A 30 -7.91 13.60 7.29
C ASP A 30 -9.41 13.36 7.56
N GLU A 31 -10.07 12.52 6.77
CA GLU A 31 -11.47 12.15 6.97
C GLU A 31 -11.60 10.87 7.79
N LYS A 32 -12.49 10.87 8.80
CA LYS A 32 -12.82 9.68 9.58
C LYS A 32 -13.55 8.68 8.69
N ILE A 33 -13.09 7.43 8.68
CA ILE A 33 -13.66 6.34 7.90
C ILE A 33 -14.13 5.18 8.79
N SER A 34 -15.04 4.35 8.24
CA SER A 34 -15.55 3.14 8.92
C SER A 34 -15.34 1.86 8.11
N ARG A 35 -14.65 1.92 6.97
CA ARG A 35 -14.35 0.73 6.15
C ARG A 35 -13.14 -0.03 6.66
N SER A 36 -13.09 -1.31 6.34
CA SER A 36 -11.98 -2.22 6.64
C SER A 36 -11.35 -2.82 5.38
N THR A 37 -11.61 -2.23 4.21
CA THR A 37 -11.01 -2.62 2.94
C THR A 37 -10.19 -1.47 2.38
N PHE A 38 -8.95 -1.75 2.00
CA PHE A 38 -7.98 -0.77 1.50
C PHE A 38 -7.37 -1.24 0.20
N SER A 39 -7.05 -0.30 -0.69
CA SER A 39 -6.27 -0.62 -1.87
C SER A 39 -4.78 -0.73 -1.54
N TYR A 40 -4.06 -1.58 -2.27
CA TYR A 40 -2.59 -1.62 -2.17
C TYR A 40 -2.01 -0.22 -2.41
N GLY A 41 -1.10 0.20 -1.52
CA GLY A 41 -0.50 1.55 -1.53
C GLY A 41 -1.25 2.61 -0.72
N GLU A 42 -2.46 2.32 -0.25
CA GLU A 42 -3.23 3.27 0.54
C GLU A 42 -2.64 3.45 1.93
N THR A 43 -2.67 4.69 2.43
CA THR A 43 -2.25 5.01 3.80
C THR A 43 -3.46 5.39 4.64
N PHE A 44 -3.56 4.79 5.82
CA PHE A 44 -4.52 5.20 6.82
C PHE A 44 -3.86 5.50 8.17
N ILE A 45 -4.51 6.34 8.95
CA ILE A 45 -4.06 6.75 10.28
C ILE A 45 -5.01 6.14 11.31
N ILE A 46 -4.46 5.45 12.29
CA ILE A 46 -5.19 4.98 13.46
C ILE A 46 -5.10 6.05 14.51
N CYS A 47 -6.23 6.52 15.01
CA CYS A 47 -6.34 7.57 16.02
C CYS A 47 -6.90 7.00 17.33
N PHE A 48 -6.27 7.38 18.43
CA PHE A 48 -6.69 7.09 19.80
C PHE A 48 -6.96 8.40 20.50
N ASP A 49 -8.23 8.71 20.73
CA ASP A 49 -8.63 10.00 21.31
C ASP A 49 -8.78 9.92 22.82
N ASP A 50 -8.33 10.98 23.50
CA ASP A 50 -8.46 11.20 24.94
C ASP A 50 -7.99 9.98 25.76
N VAL A 51 -6.74 9.57 25.50
CA VAL A 51 -6.11 8.44 26.18
C VAL A 51 -5.75 8.86 27.61
N LYS A 52 -6.21 8.08 28.60
CA LYS A 52 -6.09 8.40 30.04
C LYS A 52 -5.50 7.23 30.83
N GLY A 53 -5.03 7.54 32.05
CA GLY A 53 -4.53 6.56 33.00
C GLY A 53 -3.01 6.48 33.07
N PHE A 54 -2.30 7.28 32.26
CA PHE A 54 -0.83 7.35 32.35
C PHE A 54 -0.35 7.93 33.68
N THR A 55 0.77 7.40 34.16
CA THR A 55 1.53 7.99 35.26
C THR A 55 2.12 9.31 34.78
N SER A 56 1.83 10.39 35.50
CA SER A 56 2.35 11.71 35.17
C SER A 56 3.58 12.05 36.02
N GLU A 57 4.64 12.51 35.39
CA GLU A 57 5.82 13.09 36.03
C GLU A 57 5.93 14.57 35.61
N ASN A 58 5.82 15.50 36.57
CA ASN A 58 5.84 16.96 36.32
C ASN A 58 4.86 17.43 35.24
N GLY A 59 3.70 16.80 35.13
CA GLY A 59 2.68 17.11 34.13
C GLY A 59 2.89 16.47 32.75
N TYR A 60 3.92 15.65 32.58
CA TYR A 60 4.21 14.93 31.37
C TYR A 60 3.88 13.43 31.52
N VAL A 61 3.41 12.81 30.44
CA VAL A 61 3.15 11.37 30.30
C VAL A 61 4.10 10.77 29.27
N PHE A 62 4.38 9.48 29.38
CA PHE A 62 5.39 8.79 28.59
C PHE A 62 4.79 7.56 27.89
N PRO A 63 4.04 7.74 26.81
CA PRO A 63 3.45 6.61 26.10
C PRO A 63 4.49 5.83 25.30
N GLY A 64 4.31 4.50 25.26
CA GLY A 64 4.86 3.63 24.24
C GLY A 64 3.73 3.11 23.35
N MET A 65 4.03 2.79 22.08
CA MET A 65 3.08 2.21 21.15
C MET A 65 3.79 1.24 20.20
N GLY A 66 3.36 -0.02 20.22
CA GLY A 66 3.83 -1.04 19.28
C GLY A 66 2.73 -1.46 18.32
N ILE A 67 3.14 -1.90 17.13
CA ILE A 67 2.24 -2.43 16.09
C ILE A 67 2.71 -3.81 15.69
N VAL A 68 1.77 -4.73 15.51
CA VAL A 68 2.00 -6.04 14.90
C VAL A 68 0.92 -6.26 13.84
N ILE A 69 1.32 -6.70 12.66
CA ILE A 69 0.41 -7.13 11.59
C ILE A 69 0.65 -8.60 11.33
N THR A 70 -0.43 -9.37 11.39
CA THR A 70 -0.44 -10.80 11.08
C THR A 70 -1.36 -11.07 9.90
N ASP A 71 -1.09 -12.16 9.18
CA ASP A 71 -2.00 -12.71 8.19
C ASP A 71 -3.06 -13.62 8.83
N ARG A 72 -3.88 -14.28 8.00
CA ARG A 72 -4.90 -15.24 8.44
C ARG A 72 -4.34 -16.50 9.14
N ALA A 73 -3.09 -16.86 8.85
CA ALA A 73 -2.41 -17.99 9.50
C ALA A 73 -1.77 -17.59 10.84
N GLU A 74 -1.97 -16.33 11.26
CA GLU A 74 -1.36 -15.69 12.43
C GLU A 74 0.17 -15.53 12.30
N ASP A 75 0.71 -15.63 11.08
CA ASP A 75 2.11 -15.34 10.81
C ASP A 75 2.36 -13.83 10.88
N THR A 76 3.39 -13.41 11.61
CA THR A 76 3.76 -12.00 11.72
C THR A 76 4.44 -11.53 10.44
N LEU A 77 3.83 -10.58 9.77
CA LEU A 77 4.34 -9.98 8.54
C LEU A 77 5.14 -8.70 8.81
N MET A 78 4.68 -7.90 9.77
CA MET A 78 5.30 -6.62 10.12
C MET A 78 5.18 -6.36 11.62
N MET A 79 6.21 -5.74 12.20
CA MET A 79 6.23 -5.34 13.59
C MET A 79 7.01 -4.02 13.76
N ALA A 80 6.47 -3.12 14.56
CA ALA A 80 7.19 -1.96 15.10
C ALA A 80 7.12 -2.01 16.63
N GLU A 81 8.27 -2.02 17.29
CA GLU A 81 8.35 -2.22 18.74
C GLU A 81 7.82 -1.03 19.53
N ASP A 82 8.26 0.19 19.19
CA ASP A 82 7.79 1.43 19.83
C ASP A 82 7.87 2.62 18.89
N LEU A 83 6.72 3.05 18.39
CA LEU A 83 6.58 4.22 17.52
C LEU A 83 6.86 5.54 18.25
N TYR A 84 6.80 5.53 19.59
CA TYR A 84 7.02 6.69 20.45
C TYR A 84 8.38 6.65 21.19
N ASN A 85 9.33 5.85 20.70
CA ASN A 85 10.64 5.72 21.34
C ASN A 85 11.47 7.03 21.36
N ARG A 86 11.21 7.93 20.41
CA ARG A 86 11.91 9.22 20.29
C ARG A 86 11.33 10.33 21.18
N TYR A 87 10.15 10.12 21.78
CA TYR A 87 9.51 11.10 22.67
C TYR A 87 10.00 10.90 24.11
N THR A 88 11.31 11.12 24.33
CA THR A 88 11.98 10.90 25.64
C THR A 88 11.60 11.94 26.68
N ASP A 89 11.21 13.14 26.26
CA ASP A 89 10.85 14.25 27.15
C ASP A 89 9.38 14.18 27.63
N GLY A 90 8.66 13.15 27.16
CA GLY A 90 7.25 12.98 27.47
C GLY A 90 6.33 13.89 26.66
N MET A 91 5.03 13.77 26.90
CA MET A 91 3.97 14.51 26.23
C MET A 91 3.10 15.25 27.25
N ASN A 92 2.77 16.50 26.96
CA ASN A 92 1.91 17.35 27.81
C ASN A 92 0.75 17.90 26.98
N PHE A 93 -0.10 17.00 26.47
CA PHE A 93 -1.29 17.36 25.70
C PHE A 93 -2.55 16.99 26.47
N SER A 94 -3.57 17.86 26.44
CA SER A 94 -4.87 17.59 27.05
C SER A 94 -5.99 18.09 26.12
N PRO A 95 -6.80 17.21 25.55
CA PRO A 95 -6.76 15.73 25.67
C PRO A 95 -5.55 15.12 24.97
N LEU A 96 -5.04 13.99 25.49
CA LEU A 96 -3.96 13.25 24.84
C LEU A 96 -4.53 12.46 23.66
N GLN A 97 -4.02 12.75 22.47
CA GLN A 97 -4.27 11.99 21.26
C GLN A 97 -3.00 11.25 20.82
N LEU A 98 -3.11 9.95 20.57
CA LEU A 98 -2.03 9.14 20.00
C LEU A 98 -2.43 8.66 18.61
N THR A 99 -1.46 8.56 17.70
CA THR A 99 -1.70 8.14 16.32
C THR A 99 -0.63 7.16 15.84
N ALA A 100 -1.01 6.31 14.88
CA ALA A 100 -0.12 5.48 14.12
C ALA A 100 -0.49 5.52 12.64
N ASN A 101 0.49 5.57 11.76
CA ASN A 101 0.28 5.55 10.31
C ASN A 101 0.63 4.16 9.77
N LEU A 102 -0.20 3.65 8.89
CA LEU A 102 0.07 2.42 8.16
C LEU A 102 -0.14 2.65 6.66
N THR A 103 0.90 2.39 5.86
CA THR A 103 0.79 2.29 4.40
C THR A 103 0.74 0.82 4.01
N VAL A 104 -0.27 0.46 3.23
CA VAL A 104 -0.52 -0.92 2.79
C VAL A 104 0.38 -1.24 1.61
N THR A 105 1.56 -1.75 1.89
CA THR A 105 2.58 -2.15 0.90
C THR A 105 3.26 -3.44 1.35
N ASP A 106 4.09 -4.05 0.49
CA ASP A 106 4.84 -5.25 0.86
C ASP A 106 5.42 -5.16 2.30
N PRO A 107 5.22 -6.18 3.12
CA PRO A 107 4.71 -7.53 2.86
C PRO A 107 3.17 -7.68 2.87
N ILE A 108 2.42 -6.61 3.08
CA ILE A 108 0.95 -6.60 3.08
C ILE A 108 0.47 -6.44 1.63
N ARG A 109 -0.06 -7.52 1.04
CA ARG A 109 -0.41 -7.58 -0.39
C ARG A 109 -1.90 -7.63 -0.63
N SER A 110 -2.31 -7.31 -1.87
CA SER A 110 -3.68 -7.47 -2.34
C SER A 110 -4.17 -8.92 -2.23
N LYS A 111 -5.49 -9.07 -2.15
CA LYS A 111 -6.19 -10.36 -1.95
C LYS A 111 -5.94 -11.00 -0.58
N GLY A 112 -5.21 -10.32 0.32
CA GLY A 112 -4.95 -10.74 1.67
C GLY A 112 -5.95 -10.20 2.69
N GLU A 113 -6.06 -10.91 3.81
CA GLU A 113 -6.78 -10.50 5.01
C GLU A 113 -5.80 -10.49 6.17
N TYR A 114 -5.85 -9.44 6.97
CA TYR A 114 -4.84 -9.13 7.98
C TYR A 114 -5.47 -8.69 9.28
N THR A 115 -4.77 -8.93 10.38
CA THR A 115 -5.10 -8.38 11.69
C THR A 115 -4.02 -7.40 12.12
N LEU A 116 -4.40 -6.14 12.35
CA LEU A 116 -3.57 -5.13 12.98
C LEU A 116 -3.79 -5.18 14.48
N THR A 117 -2.74 -5.40 15.25
CA THR A 117 -2.74 -5.31 16.72
C THR A 117 -1.88 -4.14 17.15
N ILE A 118 -2.45 -3.23 17.94
CA ILE A 118 -1.76 -2.07 18.49
C ILE A 118 -1.74 -2.22 20.01
N ASN A 119 -0.54 -2.09 20.57
CA ASN A 119 -0.31 -2.08 22.01
C ASN A 119 0.15 -0.70 22.42
N ILE A 120 -0.55 -0.08 23.38
CA ILE A 120 -0.15 1.17 24.04
C ILE A 120 0.19 0.83 25.49
N TRP A 121 1.28 1.38 26.00
CA TRP A 121 1.71 1.18 27.39
C TRP A 121 2.25 2.46 28.01
N ASP A 122 2.19 2.52 29.32
CA ASP A 122 2.79 3.58 30.12
C ASP A 122 4.24 3.23 30.44
N LYS A 123 5.19 4.01 29.93
CA LYS A 123 6.65 3.81 30.21
C LYS A 123 7.05 4.09 31.65
N LYS A 124 6.18 4.74 32.44
CA LYS A 124 6.42 5.13 33.84
C LYS A 124 5.51 4.39 34.82
N GLY A 125 4.54 3.63 34.33
CA GLY A 125 3.60 2.87 35.11
C GLY A 125 3.34 1.48 34.54
N ASN A 126 2.22 0.87 34.94
CA ASN A 126 1.83 -0.47 34.52
C ASN A 126 0.62 -0.47 33.57
N GLY A 127 0.15 0.71 33.18
CA GLY A 127 -1.03 0.85 32.32
C GLY A 127 -0.78 0.31 30.93
N THR A 128 -1.76 -0.43 30.39
CA THR A 128 -1.74 -0.97 29.03
C THR A 128 -3.10 -0.83 28.36
N PHE A 129 -3.08 -0.68 27.04
CA PHE A 129 -4.28 -0.67 26.19
C PHE A 129 -3.95 -1.39 24.89
N ILE A 130 -4.77 -2.39 24.53
CA ILE A 130 -4.62 -3.19 23.33
C ILE A 130 -5.82 -2.94 22.44
N SER A 131 -5.58 -2.74 21.15
CA SER A 131 -6.63 -2.59 20.15
C SER A 131 -6.34 -3.48 18.93
N LYS A 132 -7.36 -4.16 18.41
CA LYS A 132 -7.28 -5.03 17.25
C LYS A 132 -8.25 -4.58 16.17
N PHE A 133 -7.81 -4.67 14.93
CA PHE A 133 -8.59 -4.31 13.75
C PHE A 133 -8.29 -5.28 12.61
N ASP A 134 -9.34 -5.92 12.08
CA ASP A 134 -9.22 -6.80 10.93
C ASP A 134 -9.51 -6.03 9.64
N PHE A 135 -8.66 -6.20 8.65
CA PHE A 135 -8.81 -5.50 7.36
C PHE A 135 -8.43 -6.39 6.17
N LYS A 136 -8.92 -5.99 5.01
CA LYS A 136 -8.64 -6.63 3.71
C LYS A 136 -7.89 -5.67 2.81
N VAL A 137 -7.07 -6.23 1.94
CA VAL A 137 -6.39 -5.47 0.89
C VAL A 137 -6.86 -5.97 -0.47
N ILE A 138 -7.22 -5.02 -1.32
CA ILE A 138 -7.68 -5.26 -2.69
C ILE A 138 -6.72 -4.62 -3.68
N GLU A 139 -6.70 -5.14 -4.89
CA GLU A 139 -6.07 -4.49 -6.03
C GLU A 139 -6.78 -3.16 -6.34
N ASN A 140 -6.08 -2.25 -7.00
CA ASN A 140 -6.72 -1.04 -7.52
C ASN A 140 -7.73 -1.43 -8.63
N GLU A 141 -9.01 -1.21 -8.38
CA GLU A 141 -10.11 -1.60 -9.29
C GLU A 141 -10.08 -0.88 -10.65
N LYS A 142 -9.30 0.18 -10.79
CA LYS A 142 -9.08 0.90 -12.06
C LYS A 142 -7.94 0.32 -12.90
N ILE A 143 -7.28 -0.71 -12.42
CA ILE A 143 -6.26 -1.46 -13.14
C ILE A 143 -6.85 -2.82 -13.50
N GLU A 144 -6.99 -3.08 -14.81
CA GLU A 144 -7.65 -4.27 -15.31
C GLU A 144 -6.64 -5.23 -15.96
N PRO A 145 -6.16 -6.25 -15.24
CA PRO A 145 -5.25 -7.23 -15.79
C PRO A 145 -5.98 -8.34 -16.56
N GLN A 146 -5.48 -8.66 -17.74
CA GLN A 146 -5.85 -9.84 -18.52
C GLN A 146 -4.66 -10.78 -18.61
N ILE A 147 -4.80 -11.97 -18.03
CA ILE A 147 -3.72 -12.96 -17.92
C ILE A 147 -3.94 -14.13 -18.88
N LYS A 148 -2.85 -14.61 -19.48
CA LYS A 148 -2.82 -15.84 -20.26
C LYS A 148 -1.57 -16.64 -19.90
N ASN A 149 -1.76 -17.78 -19.23
CA ASN A 149 -0.70 -18.69 -18.78
C ASN A 149 0.38 -18.02 -17.88
N VAL A 150 0.00 -16.97 -17.16
CA VAL A 150 0.85 -16.27 -16.21
C VAL A 150 0.13 -16.06 -14.89
N SER A 151 0.89 -15.78 -13.85
CA SER A 151 0.42 -15.27 -12.56
C SER A 151 1.29 -14.11 -12.12
N TYR A 152 0.78 -13.27 -11.23
CA TYR A 152 1.49 -12.14 -10.63
C TYR A 152 1.12 -12.00 -9.15
N ASN A 153 1.91 -11.26 -8.41
CA ASN A 153 1.64 -10.96 -7.01
C ASN A 153 0.92 -9.61 -6.85
N GLU A 154 1.40 -8.56 -7.55
CA GLU A 154 0.86 -7.21 -7.41
C GLU A 154 1.02 -6.42 -8.71
N ILE A 155 0.04 -5.54 -9.03
CA ILE A 155 0.12 -4.56 -10.12
C ILE A 155 -0.33 -3.22 -9.58
N TYR A 156 0.48 -2.17 -9.79
CA TYR A 156 0.15 -0.84 -9.30
C TYR A 156 0.82 0.26 -10.12
N LEU A 157 0.25 1.46 -10.03
CA LEU A 157 0.87 2.69 -10.52
C LEU A 157 1.71 3.33 -9.41
N PHE A 158 2.86 3.87 -9.76
CA PHE A 158 3.76 4.51 -8.82
C PHE A 158 4.23 5.86 -9.34
N SER A 159 4.12 6.89 -8.52
CA SER A 159 4.63 8.23 -8.77
C SER A 159 6.05 8.35 -8.20
N GLN A 160 7.03 8.57 -9.05
CA GLN A 160 8.41 8.77 -8.61
C GLN A 160 8.57 10.13 -7.90
N GLY A 161 7.92 11.16 -8.41
CA GLY A 161 8.00 12.51 -7.84
C GLY A 161 7.44 12.58 -6.42
N ASN A 162 6.35 11.86 -6.16
CA ASN A 162 5.72 11.78 -4.83
C ASN A 162 6.23 10.61 -3.98
N ASN A 163 7.04 9.71 -4.55
CA ASN A 163 7.54 8.47 -3.93
C ASN A 163 6.41 7.64 -3.28
N LYS A 164 5.31 7.44 -4.01
CA LYS A 164 4.14 6.71 -3.50
C LYS A 164 3.38 5.96 -4.59
N VAL A 165 2.65 4.94 -4.18
CA VAL A 165 1.66 4.26 -5.03
C VAL A 165 0.50 5.21 -5.30
N ILE A 166 0.04 5.24 -6.56
CA ILE A 166 -1.12 6.01 -6.99
C ILE A 166 -2.36 5.12 -6.84
N THR A 167 -3.22 5.44 -5.90
CA THR A 167 -4.42 4.65 -5.57
C THR A 167 -5.70 5.21 -6.18
N ASP A 168 -5.69 6.46 -6.61
CA ASP A 168 -6.83 7.19 -7.18
C ASP A 168 -6.76 7.34 -8.71
N ASN A 169 -5.67 6.87 -9.34
CA ASN A 169 -5.35 7.02 -10.74
C ASN A 169 -5.21 8.48 -11.22
N ILE A 170 -4.92 9.40 -10.29
CA ILE A 170 -4.58 10.77 -10.63
C ILE A 170 -3.06 10.87 -10.85
N VAL A 171 -2.68 11.30 -12.04
CA VAL A 171 -1.29 11.51 -12.45
C VAL A 171 -1.04 12.99 -12.73
N HIS A 172 0.22 13.42 -12.65
CA HIS A 172 0.57 14.83 -12.84
C HIS A 172 1.55 15.01 -13.99
N PHE A 173 1.49 16.18 -14.64
CA PHE A 173 2.50 16.58 -15.63
C PHE A 173 3.89 16.54 -15.01
N GLU A 174 4.89 16.21 -15.85
CA GLU A 174 6.30 16.16 -15.51
C GLU A 174 6.68 15.11 -14.44
N ASP A 175 5.72 14.32 -13.92
CA ASP A 175 6.04 13.20 -13.05
C ASP A 175 6.40 11.95 -13.86
N ASN A 176 7.35 11.17 -13.36
CA ASN A 176 7.63 9.83 -13.89
C ASN A 176 6.65 8.85 -13.26
N ILE A 177 5.77 8.32 -14.09
CA ILE A 177 4.76 7.34 -13.70
C ILE A 177 5.22 5.96 -14.12
N TYR A 178 5.24 5.03 -13.17
CA TYR A 178 5.58 3.63 -13.40
C TYR A 178 4.32 2.78 -13.32
N ILE A 179 4.16 1.87 -14.28
CA ILE A 179 3.27 0.70 -14.15
C ILE A 179 4.16 -0.44 -13.72
N ILE A 180 3.94 -0.94 -12.51
CA ILE A 180 4.79 -1.96 -11.89
C ILE A 180 4.02 -3.27 -11.77
N VAL A 181 4.67 -4.36 -12.16
CA VAL A 181 4.19 -5.73 -11.99
C VAL A 181 5.22 -6.49 -11.16
N GLU A 182 4.81 -7.01 -10.03
CA GLU A 182 5.64 -7.84 -9.15
C GLU A 182 5.21 -9.30 -9.18
N GLY A 183 6.18 -10.20 -9.07
CA GLY A 183 5.93 -11.63 -8.99
C GLY A 183 5.38 -12.25 -10.27
N LEU A 184 5.67 -11.68 -11.45
CA LEU A 184 5.21 -12.20 -12.74
C LEU A 184 5.89 -13.54 -13.04
N LYS A 185 5.09 -14.62 -13.19
CA LYS A 185 5.54 -15.99 -13.43
C LYS A 185 4.77 -16.62 -14.59
N GLY A 186 5.33 -17.70 -15.17
CA GLY A 186 4.71 -18.46 -16.24
C GLY A 186 5.41 -18.28 -17.60
N PHE A 187 6.47 -17.48 -17.68
CA PHE A 187 7.31 -17.35 -18.86
C PHE A 187 8.23 -18.57 -18.98
N LYS A 188 8.48 -19.01 -20.22
CA LYS A 188 9.37 -20.12 -20.51
C LYS A 188 10.82 -19.70 -20.32
N ALA A 189 11.45 -20.22 -19.27
CA ALA A 189 12.86 -20.02 -19.03
C ALA A 189 13.70 -21.00 -19.86
N GLU A 190 14.77 -20.50 -20.49
CA GLU A 190 15.80 -21.28 -21.16
C GLU A 190 17.15 -20.94 -20.50
N ASN A 191 17.78 -21.93 -19.83
CA ASN A 191 19.01 -21.73 -19.07
C ASN A 191 18.94 -20.61 -18.00
N GLY A 192 17.78 -20.46 -17.33
CA GLY A 192 17.57 -19.46 -16.28
C GLY A 192 17.30 -18.03 -16.79
N VAL A 193 17.08 -17.84 -18.08
CA VAL A 193 16.68 -16.58 -18.67
C VAL A 193 15.33 -16.69 -19.38
N VAL A 194 14.56 -15.62 -19.37
CA VAL A 194 13.31 -15.44 -20.10
C VAL A 194 13.47 -14.44 -21.22
N PHE A 195 12.64 -14.50 -22.25
CA PHE A 195 12.71 -13.63 -23.43
C PHE A 195 11.42 -12.81 -23.57
N PRO A 196 11.24 -11.79 -22.74
CA PRO A 196 10.02 -11.00 -22.78
C PRO A 196 10.01 -10.00 -23.93
N GLY A 197 8.81 -9.63 -24.35
CA GLY A 197 8.51 -8.39 -25.04
C GLY A 197 7.61 -7.52 -24.17
N MET A 198 7.66 -6.20 -24.36
CA MET A 198 6.84 -5.26 -23.60
C MET A 198 6.42 -4.09 -24.49
N GLU A 199 5.11 -3.93 -24.65
CA GLU A 199 4.49 -2.82 -25.37
C GLU A 199 3.83 -1.87 -24.37
N LEU A 200 3.96 -0.56 -24.60
CA LEU A 200 3.24 0.46 -23.83
C LEU A 200 2.56 1.42 -24.79
N LYS A 201 1.24 1.47 -24.75
CA LYS A 201 0.43 2.36 -25.57
C LYS A 201 -0.50 3.20 -24.71
N GLY A 202 -0.81 4.39 -25.19
CA GLY A 202 -1.75 5.27 -24.50
C GLY A 202 -2.39 6.26 -25.45
N THR A 203 -3.66 6.56 -25.19
CA THR A 203 -4.43 7.58 -25.88
C THR A 203 -5.11 8.50 -24.88
N ASP A 204 -5.43 9.70 -25.31
CA ASP A 204 -6.35 10.56 -24.58
C ASP A 204 -7.82 10.28 -24.97
N SER A 205 -8.78 10.98 -24.36
CA SER A 205 -10.21 10.78 -24.62
C SER A 205 -10.67 11.21 -26.04
N SER A 206 -9.80 11.83 -26.82
CA SER A 206 -10.05 12.16 -28.24
C SER A 206 -9.40 11.14 -29.19
N ASP A 207 -8.91 10.01 -28.68
CA ASP A 207 -8.15 8.99 -29.39
C ASP A 207 -6.79 9.49 -29.94
N ASP A 208 -6.30 10.64 -29.45
CA ASP A 208 -4.96 11.11 -29.80
C ASP A 208 -3.92 10.23 -29.11
N ILE A 209 -2.93 9.75 -29.89
CA ILE A 209 -1.86 8.88 -29.38
C ILE A 209 -0.91 9.72 -28.50
N ILE A 210 -0.74 9.31 -27.25
CA ILE A 210 0.14 9.96 -26.25
C ILE A 210 1.35 9.11 -25.88
N LEU A 211 1.24 7.78 -25.99
CA LEU A 211 2.31 6.81 -25.77
C LEU A 211 2.25 5.75 -26.88
N ASP A 212 3.41 5.42 -27.47
CA ASP A 212 3.49 4.42 -28.52
C ASP A 212 4.90 3.77 -28.53
N TYR A 213 5.06 2.71 -27.74
CA TYR A 213 6.28 1.94 -27.61
C TYR A 213 5.99 0.47 -27.92
N ASP A 214 6.51 -0.04 -29.03
CA ASP A 214 6.18 -1.38 -29.54
C ASP A 214 6.87 -2.51 -28.79
N ASP A 215 8.13 -2.36 -28.38
CA ASP A 215 8.85 -3.35 -27.57
C ASP A 215 9.97 -2.70 -26.74
N LEU A 216 9.69 -2.44 -25.48
CA LEU A 216 10.65 -1.88 -24.52
C LEU A 216 11.76 -2.89 -24.13
N PHE A 217 11.59 -4.18 -24.47
CA PHE A 217 12.59 -5.24 -24.26
C PHE A 217 13.26 -5.71 -25.57
N ALA A 218 13.20 -4.93 -26.64
CA ALA A 218 13.80 -5.28 -27.93
C ALA A 218 15.30 -5.63 -27.80
N ASP A 219 16.05 -4.88 -27.01
CA ASP A 219 17.50 -5.09 -26.79
C ASP A 219 17.83 -6.41 -26.08
N TYR A 220 16.87 -7.00 -25.39
CA TYR A 220 17.02 -8.29 -24.69
C TYR A 220 16.56 -9.48 -25.51
N SER A 221 16.24 -9.29 -26.80
CA SER A 221 15.67 -10.37 -27.65
C SER A 221 16.63 -11.54 -27.87
N GLU A 222 17.94 -11.27 -27.85
CA GLU A 222 19.00 -12.29 -28.01
C GLU A 222 19.52 -12.81 -26.67
N THR A 223 19.71 -11.93 -25.69
CA THR A 223 20.35 -12.27 -24.41
C THR A 223 19.37 -12.76 -23.35
N GLY A 224 18.11 -12.35 -23.46
CA GLY A 224 17.11 -12.57 -22.42
C GLY A 224 17.38 -11.77 -21.15
N ILE A 225 16.54 -11.99 -20.15
CA ILE A 225 16.63 -11.41 -18.81
C ILE A 225 16.64 -12.56 -17.81
N ALA A 226 17.43 -12.46 -16.72
CA ALA A 226 17.42 -13.47 -15.68
C ALA A 226 15.99 -13.65 -15.13
N GLU A 227 15.52 -14.90 -15.05
CA GLU A 227 14.15 -15.20 -14.59
C GLU A 227 13.86 -14.63 -13.21
N SER A 228 14.84 -14.66 -12.29
CA SER A 228 14.73 -14.10 -10.95
C SER A 228 14.47 -12.60 -10.95
N ASP A 229 15.19 -11.87 -11.79
CA ASP A 229 15.06 -10.40 -11.87
C ASP A 229 13.74 -10.02 -12.52
N PHE A 230 13.40 -10.67 -13.63
CA PHE A 230 12.14 -10.48 -14.33
C PHE A 230 10.92 -10.81 -13.43
N SER A 231 10.97 -11.93 -12.72
CA SER A 231 9.88 -12.32 -11.83
C SER A 231 9.79 -11.47 -10.56
N SER A 232 10.90 -10.92 -10.09
CA SER A 232 10.89 -10.03 -8.94
C SER A 232 10.09 -8.77 -9.23
N ARG A 233 10.45 -8.04 -10.30
CA ARG A 233 9.79 -6.79 -10.67
C ARG A 233 10.01 -6.46 -12.14
N VAL A 234 8.92 -6.20 -12.83
CA VAL A 234 8.90 -5.66 -14.19
C VAL A 234 8.17 -4.33 -14.18
N SER A 235 8.66 -3.34 -14.91
CA SER A 235 7.98 -2.05 -15.00
C SER A 235 8.17 -1.38 -16.34
N ALA A 236 7.15 -0.68 -16.79
CA ALA A 236 7.25 0.37 -17.80
C ALA A 236 7.07 1.73 -17.12
N HIS A 237 7.75 2.75 -17.64
CA HIS A 237 7.55 4.11 -17.14
C HIS A 237 7.35 5.09 -18.29
N PHE A 238 6.64 6.15 -17.99
CA PHE A 238 6.43 7.26 -18.90
C PHE A 238 6.36 8.58 -18.16
N LYS A 239 6.56 9.65 -18.90
CA LYS A 239 6.43 11.01 -18.40
C LYS A 239 5.61 11.81 -19.40
N LEU A 240 4.50 12.39 -18.94
CA LEU A 240 3.66 13.23 -19.75
C LEU A 240 4.20 14.65 -19.73
N THR A 241 4.56 15.15 -20.91
CA THR A 241 5.08 16.50 -21.14
C THR A 241 4.20 17.21 -22.17
N GLY A 242 4.07 18.53 -22.08
CA GLY A 242 3.27 19.29 -23.03
C GLY A 242 2.22 20.16 -22.33
N THR A 243 1.26 20.65 -23.11
CA THR A 243 0.36 21.71 -22.61
C THR A 243 -1.09 21.31 -22.44
N ALA A 244 -1.56 20.23 -23.07
CA ALA A 244 -2.94 19.79 -22.94
C ALA A 244 -3.11 18.33 -23.42
N PHE A 245 -3.82 17.55 -22.63
CA PHE A 245 -4.40 16.27 -23.00
C PHE A 245 -5.86 16.24 -22.59
N ASN A 246 -6.68 15.49 -23.28
CA ASN A 246 -8.10 15.35 -22.96
C ASN A 246 -8.28 14.16 -22.00
N ASN A 247 -8.74 14.45 -20.80
CA ASN A 247 -9.05 13.40 -19.81
C ASN A 247 -10.31 12.62 -20.17
N PRO A 248 -10.39 11.34 -19.85
CA PRO A 248 -9.35 10.51 -19.23
C PRO A 248 -8.28 10.07 -20.24
N LEU A 249 -7.13 9.64 -19.70
CA LEU A 249 -6.07 8.98 -20.46
C LEU A 249 -6.26 7.47 -20.33
N ASN A 250 -6.23 6.74 -21.44
CA ASN A 250 -6.25 5.29 -21.49
C ASN A 250 -4.85 4.77 -21.75
N CYS A 251 -4.39 3.83 -20.93
CA CYS A 251 -3.07 3.24 -21.05
C CYS A 251 -3.16 1.72 -21.07
N GLU A 252 -2.41 1.09 -21.96
CA GLU A 252 -2.25 -0.35 -22.07
C GLU A 252 -0.78 -0.73 -21.98
N LEU A 253 -0.44 -1.59 -21.03
CA LEU A 253 0.84 -2.27 -20.90
C LEU A 253 0.63 -3.74 -21.26
N LYS A 254 1.33 -4.23 -22.27
CA LYS A 254 1.32 -5.64 -22.66
C LYS A 254 2.70 -6.25 -22.50
N ILE A 255 2.79 -7.34 -21.76
CA ILE A 255 4.03 -8.10 -21.55
C ILE A 255 3.78 -9.52 -22.07
N TRP A 256 4.64 -9.99 -22.96
CA TRP A 256 4.49 -11.33 -23.56
C TRP A 256 5.81 -12.10 -23.57
N ASP A 257 5.70 -13.40 -23.58
CA ASP A 257 6.84 -14.31 -23.73
C ASP A 257 7.11 -14.57 -25.22
N LYS A 258 8.28 -14.24 -25.71
CA LYS A 258 8.70 -14.51 -27.11
C LYS A 258 8.93 -15.99 -27.40
N LYS A 259 8.95 -16.86 -26.35
CA LYS A 259 9.21 -18.30 -26.46
C LYS A 259 7.98 -19.18 -26.16
N SER A 260 6.86 -18.56 -25.76
CA SER A 260 5.60 -19.25 -25.46
C SER A 260 4.39 -18.36 -25.79
N ASN A 261 3.20 -18.79 -25.39
CA ASN A 261 1.96 -18.02 -25.51
C ASN A 261 1.55 -17.35 -24.20
N ALA A 262 2.48 -17.22 -23.25
CA ALA A 262 2.24 -16.55 -21.98
C ALA A 262 2.20 -15.03 -22.18
N SER A 263 1.24 -14.35 -21.57
CA SER A 263 1.13 -12.88 -21.63
C SER A 263 0.30 -12.31 -20.50
N LEU A 264 0.60 -11.06 -20.19
CA LEU A 264 -0.17 -10.19 -19.32
C LEU A 264 -0.48 -8.90 -20.10
N THR A 265 -1.75 -8.49 -20.14
CA THR A 265 -2.14 -7.16 -20.60
C THR A 265 -2.77 -6.42 -19.44
N VAL A 266 -2.33 -5.20 -19.18
CA VAL A 266 -2.84 -4.33 -18.11
C VAL A 266 -3.41 -3.09 -18.76
N THR A 267 -4.71 -2.86 -18.61
CA THR A 267 -5.36 -1.61 -19.03
C THR A 267 -5.70 -0.75 -17.82
N THR A 268 -5.54 0.53 -17.95
CA THR A 268 -5.88 1.47 -16.87
C THR A 268 -6.28 2.83 -17.44
N GLU A 269 -7.27 3.43 -16.81
CA GLU A 269 -7.71 4.80 -17.06
C GLU A 269 -7.08 5.72 -16.00
N MET A 270 -6.53 6.86 -16.42
CA MET A 270 -5.89 7.83 -15.54
C MET A 270 -6.46 9.23 -15.79
N ILE A 271 -6.44 10.04 -14.75
CA ILE A 271 -6.81 11.47 -14.80
C ILE A 271 -5.55 12.30 -14.64
N LEU A 272 -5.23 13.09 -15.65
CA LEU A 272 -4.11 14.02 -15.61
C LEU A 272 -4.53 15.35 -14.99
N LYS A 273 -3.74 15.83 -14.03
CA LYS A 273 -3.89 17.13 -13.35
C LYS A 273 -2.62 17.97 -13.37
#